data_0e15b3aa667e9853425b5124be954d74
#
_entry.id   0e15b3aa667e9853425b5124be954d74
#
_cell.length_a   1.000
_cell.length_b   1.000
_cell.length_c   1.000
_cell.angle_alpha   90.00
_cell.angle_beta   90.00
_cell.angle_gamma   90.00
#
_symmetry.space_group_name_H-M   'P 1'
#
loop_
_entity.id
_entity.type
_entity.pdbx_description
1 polymer ?
#
loop_
_entity_poly.entity_id
_entity_poly.type
_entity_poly.pdbx_seq_one_letter_code
_entity_poly.pdbx_strand_id
1 'polypeptide(L)'
;MIKWHNLDPVSAKELARNNAAYSFQSNRNPYIDHPEYVDLVWNATCPGLSALPVDIIYFTGKLNGNNLNLNWEVGAEFNLLNYEVESSFNGTNFNKIATVEAKNMHTYSYTQSAEEIRGRRVYYRIKKVDKNGKYTYSEVFTIHIPLNTKFTVYPNPAKGFISINLSNITAISSQLTITDLAGKIVLSKTITTQNGNVLVSTNNLVNGVYFVQLKINNEVLVSKLVIEK
;
A
#
# COMPACT_ATOMS: atom_id res chain seq x y z
N MET A 1 -0.01 13.27 39.16
CA MET A 1 -0.25 14.71 39.15
C MET A 1 -1.68 15.08 39.55
N ILE A 2 -2.74 14.48 38.98
CA ILE A 2 -4.16 14.75 39.34
C ILE A 2 -4.49 14.59 40.83
N LYS A 3 -4.03 13.50 41.47
CA LYS A 3 -4.25 13.28 42.91
C LYS A 3 -3.64 14.40 43.77
N TRP A 4 -2.48 14.91 43.37
CA TRP A 4 -1.80 15.98 44.09
C TRP A 4 -2.51 17.33 43.87
N HIS A 5 -2.90 17.63 42.66
CA HIS A 5 -3.67 18.84 42.29
C HIS A 5 -4.98 18.95 43.09
N ASN A 6 -5.72 17.84 43.25
CA ASN A 6 -6.97 17.79 44.01
C ASN A 6 -6.77 17.93 45.52
N LEU A 7 -5.60 17.57 46.05
CA LEU A 7 -5.28 17.64 47.47
C LEU A 7 -4.65 18.98 47.89
N ASP A 8 -4.02 19.68 46.94
CA ASP A 8 -3.32 20.97 47.16
C ASP A 8 -3.74 21.96 46.07
N PRO A 9 -4.92 22.59 46.20
CA PRO A 9 -5.42 23.57 45.22
C PRO A 9 -4.56 24.83 45.23
N VAL A 10 -4.57 25.56 44.11
CA VAL A 10 -3.78 26.80 43.94
C VAL A 10 -4.04 27.79 45.06
N SER A 11 -2.99 28.12 45.81
CA SER A 11 -3.01 29.04 46.96
C SER A 11 -2.82 30.49 46.52
N ALA A 12 -3.24 31.43 47.39
CA ALA A 12 -3.00 32.85 47.17
C ALA A 12 -1.50 33.18 47.04
N LYS A 13 -0.62 32.41 47.70
CA LYS A 13 0.84 32.55 47.60
C LYS A 13 1.37 32.19 46.23
N GLU A 14 0.81 31.14 45.63
CA GLU A 14 1.18 30.70 44.28
C GLU A 14 0.72 31.68 43.20
N LEU A 15 -0.48 32.24 43.35
CA LEU A 15 -0.96 33.32 42.49
C LEU A 15 -0.05 34.57 42.59
N ALA A 16 0.37 34.97 43.81
CA ALA A 16 1.29 36.10 44.01
C ALA A 16 2.65 35.84 43.35
N ARG A 17 3.18 34.58 43.45
CA ARG A 17 4.44 34.20 42.81
C ARG A 17 4.31 34.17 41.27
N ASN A 18 3.22 33.73 40.74
CA ASN A 18 2.92 33.71 39.30
C ASN A 18 2.85 35.15 38.76
N ASN A 19 2.22 36.08 39.50
CA ASN A 19 2.20 37.51 39.16
C ASN A 19 3.60 38.13 39.18
N ALA A 20 4.41 37.81 40.18
CA ALA A 20 5.78 38.30 40.28
C ALA A 20 6.65 37.72 39.12
N ALA A 21 6.52 36.45 38.78
CA ALA A 21 7.22 35.85 37.65
C ALA A 21 6.86 36.54 36.32
N TYR A 22 5.60 36.87 36.12
CA TYR A 22 5.13 37.59 34.93
C TYR A 22 5.81 38.92 34.73
N SER A 23 6.04 39.68 35.82
CA SER A 23 6.70 40.99 35.74
C SER A 23 8.16 40.92 35.22
N PHE A 24 8.82 39.77 35.36
CA PHE A 24 10.22 39.58 34.93
C PHE A 24 10.32 38.77 33.60
N GLN A 25 9.42 37.83 33.37
CA GLN A 25 9.52 36.86 32.28
C GLN A 25 8.50 37.08 31.17
N SER A 26 7.52 37.99 31.39
CA SER A 26 6.35 38.20 30.51
C SER A 26 5.61 36.91 30.16
N ASN A 27 5.74 35.90 31.03
CA ASN A 27 5.10 34.57 30.86
C ASN A 27 4.49 34.13 32.19
N ARG A 28 3.30 33.54 32.15
CA ARG A 28 2.56 33.04 33.30
C ARG A 28 2.46 31.53 33.24
N ASN A 29 2.39 30.87 34.39
CA ASN A 29 2.09 29.45 34.43
C ASN A 29 0.58 29.26 34.25
N PRO A 30 0.17 28.67 33.10
CA PRO A 30 -1.27 28.50 32.80
C PRO A 30 -2.01 27.62 33.79
N TYR A 31 -1.33 26.67 34.47
CA TYR A 31 -1.95 25.80 35.46
C TYR A 31 -2.22 26.46 36.81
N ILE A 32 -1.63 27.66 37.06
CA ILE A 32 -1.93 28.48 38.22
C ILE A 32 -3.09 29.43 37.90
N ASP A 33 -3.13 29.96 36.68
CA ASP A 33 -4.21 30.85 36.25
C ASP A 33 -5.51 30.11 35.93
N HIS A 34 -5.37 28.90 35.41
CA HIS A 34 -6.43 27.99 34.97
C HIS A 34 -6.20 26.58 35.53
N PRO A 35 -6.48 26.37 36.85
CA PRO A 35 -6.29 25.06 37.47
C PRO A 35 -7.05 23.91 36.78
N GLU A 36 -8.17 24.23 36.18
CA GLU A 36 -8.97 23.28 35.37
C GLU A 36 -8.20 22.66 34.19
N TYR A 37 -7.13 23.29 33.75
CA TYR A 37 -6.30 22.72 32.67
C TYR A 37 -5.56 21.45 33.08
N VAL A 38 -5.34 21.24 34.39
CA VAL A 38 -4.74 20.00 34.90
C VAL A 38 -5.64 18.81 34.57
N ASP A 39 -6.93 18.95 34.79
CA ASP A 39 -7.89 17.91 34.43
C ASP A 39 -7.97 17.69 32.92
N LEU A 40 -7.91 18.77 32.14
CA LEU A 40 -7.93 18.70 30.69
C LEU A 40 -6.72 17.97 30.11
N VAL A 41 -5.55 18.08 30.73
CA VAL A 41 -4.28 17.51 30.23
C VAL A 41 -4.04 16.09 30.77
N TRP A 42 -4.40 15.84 32.03
CA TRP A 42 -4.03 14.58 32.71
C TRP A 42 -5.19 13.68 33.07
N ASN A 43 -6.45 14.13 32.94
CA ASN A 43 -7.60 13.28 33.20
C ASN A 43 -8.04 12.58 31.91
N ALA A 44 -7.79 11.27 31.81
CA ALA A 44 -8.18 10.46 30.67
C ALA A 44 -9.71 10.37 30.44
N THR A 45 -10.52 10.94 31.36
CA THR A 45 -11.99 10.96 31.28
C THR A 45 -12.56 12.28 30.79
N CYS A 46 -11.76 13.22 30.30
CA CYS A 46 -12.27 14.47 29.74
C CYS A 46 -13.16 14.20 28.51
N PRO A 47 -14.48 14.41 28.59
CA PRO A 47 -15.35 14.34 27.42
C PRO A 47 -15.07 15.59 26.56
N GLY A 48 -14.24 15.48 25.56
CA GLY A 48 -13.99 16.56 24.61
C GLY A 48 -12.54 16.70 24.13
N LEU A 49 -11.55 16.18 24.83
CA LEU A 49 -10.23 16.00 24.26
C LEU A 49 -10.20 14.65 23.53
N SER A 50 -10.68 14.64 22.29
CA SER A 50 -10.22 13.61 21.39
C SER A 50 -8.72 13.75 21.31
N ALA A 51 -7.96 12.72 21.76
CA ALA A 51 -6.54 12.65 21.49
C ALA A 51 -6.35 13.01 20.01
N LEU A 52 -5.43 13.93 19.74
CA LEU A 52 -5.09 14.25 18.35
C LEU A 52 -4.81 12.94 17.63
N PRO A 53 -5.39 12.73 16.44
CA PRO A 53 -5.16 11.50 15.70
C PRO A 53 -3.65 11.28 15.56
N VAL A 54 -3.20 10.03 15.73
CA VAL A 54 -1.82 9.68 15.43
C VAL A 54 -1.55 10.04 13.98
N ASP A 55 -0.61 10.97 13.74
CA ASP A 55 -0.25 11.33 12.38
C ASP A 55 0.75 10.33 11.82
N ILE A 56 0.47 9.83 10.63
CA ILE A 56 1.47 9.13 9.82
C ILE A 56 2.31 10.21 9.13
N ILE A 57 3.55 10.33 9.60
CA ILE A 57 4.51 11.34 9.11
C ILE A 57 4.99 10.94 7.72
N TYR A 58 5.18 9.63 7.51
CA TYR A 58 5.73 9.09 6.28
C TYR A 58 5.16 7.69 6.02
N PHE A 59 4.77 7.41 4.76
CA PHE A 59 4.36 6.08 4.31
C PHE A 59 4.93 5.79 2.93
N THR A 60 5.65 4.67 2.79
CA THR A 60 6.30 4.28 1.54
C THR A 60 6.36 2.78 1.38
N GLY A 61 6.74 2.34 0.17
CA GLY A 61 6.99 0.93 -0.13
C GLY A 61 8.15 0.76 -1.10
N LYS A 62 8.93 -0.29 -0.90
CA LYS A 62 10.05 -0.64 -1.76
C LYS A 62 10.02 -2.12 -2.12
N LEU A 63 10.15 -2.41 -3.43
CA LEU A 63 10.30 -3.76 -3.93
C LEU A 63 11.75 -4.22 -3.75
N ASN A 64 11.95 -5.30 -3.00
CA ASN A 64 13.22 -5.97 -2.78
C ASN A 64 13.11 -7.43 -3.25
N GLY A 65 13.61 -7.72 -4.45
CA GLY A 65 13.47 -9.05 -5.05
C GLY A 65 12.00 -9.45 -5.23
N ASN A 66 11.56 -10.44 -4.45
CA ASN A 66 10.20 -10.97 -4.48
C ASN A 66 9.30 -10.45 -3.35
N ASN A 67 9.80 -9.49 -2.55
CA ASN A 67 9.09 -8.93 -1.42
C ASN A 67 8.87 -7.43 -1.60
N LEU A 68 7.65 -6.97 -1.37
CA LEU A 68 7.31 -5.56 -1.20
C LEU A 68 7.34 -5.23 0.29
N ASN A 69 8.27 -4.36 0.68
CA ASN A 69 8.37 -3.86 2.05
C ASN A 69 7.66 -2.51 2.14
N LEU A 70 6.59 -2.44 2.91
CA LEU A 70 5.87 -1.22 3.27
C LEU A 70 6.41 -0.73 4.61
N ASN A 71 6.71 0.57 4.72
CA ASN A 71 7.23 1.18 5.94
C ASN A 71 6.48 2.48 6.22
N TRP A 72 6.16 2.74 7.48
CA TRP A 72 5.55 4.00 7.89
C TRP A 72 6.16 4.49 9.19
N GLU A 73 6.23 5.81 9.29
CA GLU A 73 6.67 6.54 10.46
C GLU A 73 5.48 7.26 11.08
N VAL A 74 5.43 7.26 12.40
CA VAL A 74 4.33 7.84 13.15
C VAL A 74 4.82 8.76 14.25
N GLY A 75 3.99 9.72 14.61
CA GLY A 75 4.16 10.53 15.80
C GLY A 75 3.87 9.75 17.09
N ALA A 76 3.54 10.47 18.16
CA ALA A 76 3.18 9.86 19.43
C ALA A 76 1.86 9.06 19.31
N GLU A 77 1.87 7.81 19.72
CA GLU A 77 0.70 6.95 19.74
C GLU A 77 -0.14 7.20 21.00
N PHE A 78 -1.28 7.85 20.83
CA PHE A 78 -2.25 8.03 21.91
C PHE A 78 -3.50 7.23 21.60
N ASN A 79 -3.94 6.38 22.54
CA ASN A 79 -5.18 5.60 22.45
C ASN A 79 -5.29 4.70 21.21
N LEU A 80 -4.20 4.43 20.51
CA LEU A 80 -4.16 3.60 19.32
C LEU A 80 -4.19 2.11 19.70
N LEU A 81 -5.00 1.32 18.99
CA LEU A 81 -5.07 -0.14 19.13
C LEU A 81 -4.11 -0.81 18.14
N ASN A 82 -4.27 -0.51 16.86
CA ASN A 82 -3.47 -1.12 15.80
C ASN A 82 -3.48 -0.30 14.50
N TYR A 83 -2.65 -0.75 13.57
CA TYR A 83 -2.64 -0.33 12.17
C TYR A 83 -3.19 -1.48 11.32
N GLU A 84 -4.16 -1.22 10.46
CA GLU A 84 -4.58 -2.14 9.42
C GLU A 84 -3.96 -1.70 8.10
N VAL A 85 -3.16 -2.58 7.49
CA VAL A 85 -2.61 -2.35 6.14
C VAL A 85 -3.69 -2.76 5.15
N GLU A 86 -4.06 -1.84 4.29
CA GLU A 86 -5.08 -2.07 3.27
C GLU A 86 -4.49 -1.88 1.87
N SER A 87 -4.93 -2.72 0.92
CA SER A 87 -4.52 -2.64 -0.49
C SER A 87 -5.71 -2.58 -1.44
N SER A 88 -5.49 -2.00 -2.62
CA SER A 88 -6.47 -1.90 -3.69
C SER A 88 -5.80 -2.00 -5.06
N PHE A 89 -6.49 -2.58 -6.05
CA PHE A 89 -6.06 -2.57 -7.45
C PHE A 89 -6.71 -1.45 -8.29
N ASN A 90 -7.71 -0.78 -7.76
CA ASN A 90 -8.44 0.28 -8.48
C ASN A 90 -8.37 1.66 -7.78
N GLY A 91 -7.76 1.73 -6.58
CA GLY A 91 -7.64 2.95 -5.79
C GLY A 91 -8.91 3.37 -5.05
N THR A 92 -9.99 2.61 -5.15
CA THR A 92 -11.29 2.89 -4.51
C THR A 92 -11.72 1.81 -3.52
N ASN A 93 -11.65 0.55 -3.92
CA ASN A 93 -12.05 -0.58 -3.09
C ASN A 93 -10.82 -1.14 -2.39
N PHE A 94 -10.67 -0.82 -1.12
CA PHE A 94 -9.57 -1.27 -0.28
C PHE A 94 -9.95 -2.47 0.55
N ASN A 95 -9.07 -3.48 0.58
CA ASN A 95 -9.21 -4.67 1.41
C ASN A 95 -8.06 -4.73 2.41
N LYS A 96 -8.38 -5.09 3.64
CA LYS A 96 -7.37 -5.33 4.67
C LYS A 96 -6.54 -6.54 4.33
N ILE A 97 -5.21 -6.40 4.33
CA ILE A 97 -4.23 -7.46 4.06
C ILE A 97 -3.43 -7.85 5.30
N ALA A 98 -3.31 -6.94 6.27
CA ALA A 98 -2.61 -7.22 7.54
C ALA A 98 -3.10 -6.33 8.67
N THR A 99 -2.80 -6.76 9.89
CA THR A 99 -2.95 -5.96 11.12
C THR A 99 -1.59 -5.94 11.83
N VAL A 100 -1.14 -4.75 12.21
CA VAL A 100 0.11 -4.51 12.95
C VAL A 100 -0.25 -3.82 14.26
N GLU A 101 0.08 -4.44 15.40
CA GLU A 101 -0.21 -3.88 16.71
C GLU A 101 0.57 -2.59 16.98
N ALA A 102 -0.07 -1.62 17.63
CA ALA A 102 0.59 -0.42 18.13
C ALA A 102 1.47 -0.78 19.35
N LYS A 103 2.76 -0.40 19.27
CA LYS A 103 3.79 -0.73 20.30
C LYS A 103 4.55 0.49 20.80
N ASN A 104 4.02 1.69 20.59
CA ASN A 104 4.71 2.96 20.88
C ASN A 104 6.09 3.06 20.21
N MET A 105 6.19 2.59 18.97
CA MET A 105 7.39 2.69 18.15
C MET A 105 7.25 3.87 17.18
N HIS A 106 8.35 4.49 16.78
CA HIS A 106 8.34 5.54 15.76
C HIS A 106 8.14 4.99 14.34
N THR A 107 8.55 3.74 14.10
CA THR A 107 8.53 3.13 12.77
C THR A 107 7.92 1.74 12.81
N TYR A 108 7.17 1.44 11.77
CA TYR A 108 6.53 0.14 11.56
C TYR A 108 6.78 -0.34 10.14
N SER A 109 6.69 -1.64 9.94
CA SER A 109 6.82 -2.25 8.62
C SER A 109 5.88 -3.43 8.43
N TYR A 110 5.57 -3.70 7.16
CA TYR A 110 4.88 -4.90 6.72
C TYR A 110 5.50 -5.38 5.42
N THR A 111 5.70 -6.69 5.30
CA THR A 111 6.26 -7.30 4.09
C THR A 111 5.21 -8.18 3.42
N GLN A 112 4.98 -7.93 2.13
CA GLN A 112 4.08 -8.72 1.28
C GLN A 112 4.87 -9.42 0.18
N SER A 113 4.50 -10.67 -0.17
CA SER A 113 4.99 -11.30 -1.39
C SER A 113 4.52 -10.53 -2.62
N ALA A 114 5.44 -10.25 -3.53
CA ALA A 114 5.14 -9.56 -4.78
C ALA A 114 4.56 -10.49 -5.87
N GLU A 115 4.52 -11.80 -5.68
CA GLU A 115 4.12 -12.76 -6.72
C GLU A 115 2.70 -12.55 -7.21
N GLU A 116 1.75 -12.34 -6.30
CA GLU A 116 0.33 -12.18 -6.62
C GLU A 116 -0.02 -10.80 -7.20
N ILE A 117 0.88 -9.84 -7.03
CA ILE A 117 0.67 -8.43 -7.43
C ILE A 117 1.55 -8.00 -8.61
N ARG A 118 2.34 -8.91 -9.19
CA ARG A 118 3.18 -8.63 -10.36
C ARG A 118 2.34 -8.22 -11.58
N GLY A 119 2.88 -7.30 -12.38
CA GLY A 119 2.20 -6.71 -13.53
C GLY A 119 1.01 -5.83 -13.15
N ARG A 120 0.92 -5.39 -11.89
CA ARG A 120 -0.19 -4.58 -11.37
C ARG A 120 0.29 -3.25 -10.81
N ARG A 121 -0.57 -2.25 -10.93
CA ARG A 121 -0.52 -1.06 -10.06
C ARG A 121 -1.31 -1.38 -8.81
N VAL A 122 -0.71 -1.14 -7.66
CA VAL A 122 -1.31 -1.40 -6.35
C VAL A 122 -1.29 -0.12 -5.53
N TYR A 123 -2.39 0.15 -4.89
CA TYR A 123 -2.62 1.28 -3.99
C TYR A 123 -2.64 0.74 -2.56
N TYR A 124 -1.93 1.38 -1.67
CA TYR A 124 -1.87 1.03 -0.25
C TYR A 124 -2.25 2.22 0.60
N ARG A 125 -2.89 1.95 1.72
CA ARG A 125 -3.09 2.91 2.80
C ARG A 125 -3.01 2.21 4.15
N ILE A 126 -2.72 2.99 5.17
CA ILE A 126 -2.75 2.54 6.56
C ILE A 126 -4.03 3.08 7.20
N LYS A 127 -4.83 2.20 7.76
CA LYS A 127 -5.97 2.55 8.61
C LYS A 127 -5.51 2.45 10.06
N LYS A 128 -5.53 3.56 10.76
CA LYS A 128 -5.24 3.67 12.20
C LYS A 128 -6.52 3.41 12.96
N VAL A 129 -6.51 2.45 13.86
CA VAL A 129 -7.69 2.06 14.65
C VAL A 129 -7.44 2.33 16.12
N ASP A 130 -8.25 3.20 16.72
CA ASP A 130 -8.20 3.53 18.13
C ASP A 130 -8.84 2.45 19.01
N LYS A 131 -8.49 2.42 20.29
CA LYS A 131 -9.07 1.50 21.29
C LYS A 131 -10.59 1.69 21.47
N ASN A 132 -11.13 2.83 21.07
CA ASN A 132 -12.58 3.12 21.11
C ASN A 132 -13.31 2.74 19.80
N GLY A 133 -12.60 2.14 18.82
CA GLY A 133 -13.12 1.72 17.52
C GLY A 133 -13.19 2.81 16.46
N LYS A 134 -12.87 4.07 16.77
CA LYS A 134 -12.73 5.12 15.75
C LYS A 134 -11.49 4.84 14.90
N TYR A 135 -11.49 5.33 13.66
CA TYR A 135 -10.36 5.15 12.76
C TYR A 135 -10.14 6.35 11.84
N THR A 136 -8.91 6.46 11.35
CA THR A 136 -8.49 7.42 10.33
C THR A 136 -7.56 6.73 9.33
N TYR A 137 -7.34 7.35 8.15
CA TYR A 137 -6.49 6.79 7.11
C TYR A 137 -5.26 7.66 6.86
N SER A 138 -4.18 7.02 6.38
CA SER A 138 -3.05 7.72 5.77
C SER A 138 -3.38 8.23 4.37
N GLU A 139 -2.46 9.01 3.80
CA GLU A 139 -2.38 9.19 2.37
C GLU A 139 -2.21 7.84 1.66
N VAL A 140 -2.62 7.81 0.38
CA VAL A 140 -2.52 6.59 -0.43
C VAL A 140 -1.15 6.52 -1.10
N PHE A 141 -0.40 5.48 -0.79
CA PHE A 141 0.83 5.14 -1.50
C PHE A 141 0.52 4.26 -2.72
N THR A 142 1.15 4.56 -3.86
CA THR A 142 0.94 3.81 -5.10
C THR A 142 2.26 3.29 -5.65
N ILE A 143 2.27 2.02 -6.05
CA ILE A 143 3.42 1.40 -6.68
C ILE A 143 3.00 0.52 -7.86
N HIS A 144 3.81 0.49 -8.91
CA HIS A 144 3.72 -0.48 -9.99
C HIS A 144 4.73 -1.59 -9.77
N ILE A 145 4.26 -2.83 -9.69
CA ILE A 145 5.13 -4.02 -9.52
C ILE A 145 5.35 -4.65 -10.91
N PRO A 146 6.56 -4.60 -11.47
CA PRO A 146 6.82 -5.13 -12.79
C PRO A 146 6.60 -6.64 -12.85
N LEU A 147 6.14 -7.14 -13.98
CA LEU A 147 5.82 -8.55 -14.19
C LEU A 147 7.07 -9.45 -14.10
N ASN A 148 8.25 -8.95 -14.49
CA ASN A 148 9.53 -9.68 -14.46
C ASN A 148 9.45 -11.10 -15.04
N THR A 149 8.84 -11.23 -16.22
CA THR A 149 8.75 -12.49 -16.96
C THR A 149 9.42 -12.35 -18.32
N LYS A 150 10.03 -13.46 -18.80
CA LYS A 150 10.45 -13.57 -20.19
C LYS A 150 9.32 -14.20 -20.98
N PHE A 151 8.99 -13.58 -22.10
CA PHE A 151 8.01 -14.05 -23.06
C PHE A 151 8.73 -14.49 -24.34
N THR A 152 8.71 -15.78 -24.64
CA THR A 152 9.33 -16.33 -25.83
C THR A 152 8.32 -17.12 -26.65
N VAL A 153 8.44 -17.05 -27.98
CA VAL A 153 7.60 -17.73 -28.97
C VAL A 153 8.50 -18.55 -29.87
N TYR A 154 8.28 -19.85 -29.93
CA TYR A 154 9.09 -20.75 -30.76
C TYR A 154 8.22 -21.93 -31.30
N PRO A 155 8.62 -22.56 -32.43
CA PRO A 155 9.66 -22.13 -33.35
C PRO A 155 9.32 -20.80 -34.01
N ASN A 156 10.34 -20.06 -34.45
CA ASN A 156 10.18 -18.83 -35.21
C ASN A 156 11.32 -18.79 -36.27
N PRO A 157 11.08 -19.00 -37.56
CA PRO A 157 9.77 -19.18 -38.24
C PRO A 157 8.99 -20.43 -37.82
N ALA A 158 7.64 -20.31 -37.90
CA ALA A 158 6.71 -21.37 -37.54
C ALA A 158 5.94 -21.91 -38.76
N LYS A 159 5.60 -23.21 -38.75
CA LYS A 159 4.89 -23.87 -39.85
C LYS A 159 3.44 -24.24 -39.53
N GLY A 160 3.13 -24.68 -38.34
CA GLY A 160 1.78 -25.17 -38.02
C GLY A 160 1.37 -24.87 -36.59
N PHE A 161 2.32 -24.68 -35.72
CA PHE A 161 2.08 -24.34 -34.32
C PHE A 161 3.24 -23.53 -33.76
N ILE A 162 2.98 -22.84 -32.66
CA ILE A 162 3.95 -22.18 -31.81
C ILE A 162 3.78 -22.62 -30.37
N SER A 163 4.88 -22.68 -29.65
CA SER A 163 4.91 -22.79 -28.22
C SER A 163 5.24 -21.43 -27.64
N ILE A 164 4.45 -21.01 -26.68
CA ILE A 164 4.66 -19.80 -25.90
C ILE A 164 5.23 -20.22 -24.55
N ASN A 165 6.36 -19.64 -24.16
CA ASN A 165 6.97 -19.89 -22.86
C ASN A 165 7.01 -18.59 -22.06
N LEU A 166 6.58 -18.67 -20.80
CA LEU A 166 6.58 -17.61 -19.81
C LEU A 166 7.43 -18.06 -18.62
N SER A 167 8.58 -17.43 -18.43
CA SER A 167 9.38 -17.69 -17.23
C SER A 167 8.74 -17.08 -15.98
N ASN A 168 8.99 -17.67 -14.80
CA ASN A 168 8.54 -17.15 -13.51
C ASN A 168 7.00 -17.02 -13.35
N ILE A 169 6.23 -17.76 -14.15
CA ILE A 169 4.77 -17.82 -14.05
C ILE A 169 4.35 -19.28 -14.11
N THR A 170 3.74 -19.77 -13.03
CA THR A 170 3.35 -21.17 -12.90
C THR A 170 1.98 -21.44 -13.50
N ALA A 171 1.02 -20.54 -13.26
CA ALA A 171 -0.32 -20.65 -13.82
C ALA A 171 -0.89 -19.26 -14.10
N ILE A 172 -1.48 -19.08 -15.27
CA ILE A 172 -2.15 -17.85 -15.66
C ILE A 172 -3.28 -18.14 -16.64
N SER A 173 -4.38 -17.42 -16.50
CA SER A 173 -5.40 -17.29 -17.53
C SER A 173 -5.29 -15.90 -18.15
N SER A 174 -5.08 -15.83 -19.47
CA SER A 174 -4.74 -14.58 -20.14
C SER A 174 -5.26 -14.55 -21.58
N GLN A 175 -5.49 -13.35 -22.10
CA GLN A 175 -5.87 -13.14 -23.50
C GLN A 175 -4.63 -13.11 -24.38
N LEU A 176 -4.55 -14.11 -25.29
CA LEU A 176 -3.60 -14.15 -26.39
C LEU A 176 -4.22 -13.53 -27.61
N THR A 177 -3.47 -12.65 -28.28
CA THR A 177 -3.88 -12.05 -29.56
C THR A 177 -2.73 -12.14 -30.55
N ILE A 178 -3.01 -12.54 -31.79
CA ILE A 178 -2.04 -12.45 -32.90
C ILE A 178 -2.59 -11.42 -33.90
N THR A 179 -1.75 -10.47 -34.26
CA THR A 179 -2.09 -9.42 -35.24
C THR A 179 -1.15 -9.48 -36.43
N ASP A 180 -1.63 -9.08 -37.60
CA ASP A 180 -0.81 -8.83 -38.78
C ASP A 180 -0.07 -7.50 -38.66
N LEU A 181 0.73 -7.14 -39.69
CA LEU A 181 1.47 -5.88 -39.76
C LEU A 181 0.59 -4.63 -39.78
N ALA A 182 -0.68 -4.77 -40.20
CA ALA A 182 -1.65 -3.66 -40.20
C ALA A 182 -2.36 -3.52 -38.84
N GLY A 183 -2.06 -4.39 -37.86
CA GLY A 183 -2.70 -4.40 -36.56
C GLY A 183 -4.04 -5.13 -36.53
N LYS A 184 -4.47 -5.77 -37.63
CA LYS A 184 -5.69 -6.57 -37.68
C LYS A 184 -5.52 -7.83 -36.88
N ILE A 185 -6.45 -8.12 -35.98
CA ILE A 185 -6.47 -9.38 -35.20
C ILE A 185 -6.81 -10.53 -36.13
N VAL A 186 -5.88 -11.51 -36.24
CA VAL A 186 -6.04 -12.72 -37.02
C VAL A 186 -6.32 -13.95 -36.14
N LEU A 187 -5.96 -13.87 -34.85
CA LEU A 187 -6.30 -14.86 -33.85
C LEU A 187 -6.48 -14.18 -32.49
N SER A 188 -7.54 -14.56 -31.78
CA SER A 188 -7.76 -14.12 -30.38
C SER A 188 -8.30 -15.31 -29.59
N LYS A 189 -7.66 -15.61 -28.45
CA LYS A 189 -7.98 -16.77 -27.62
C LYS A 189 -7.59 -16.54 -26.18
N THR A 190 -8.46 -16.94 -25.26
CA THR A 190 -8.05 -17.09 -23.86
C THR A 190 -7.21 -18.34 -23.73
N ILE A 191 -6.03 -18.19 -23.15
CA ILE A 191 -5.11 -19.29 -22.86
C ILE A 191 -4.97 -19.47 -21.36
N THR A 192 -4.83 -20.71 -20.93
CA THR A 192 -4.46 -21.05 -19.55
C THR A 192 -3.14 -21.80 -19.60
N THR A 193 -2.14 -21.28 -18.89
CA THR A 193 -0.84 -21.95 -18.80
C THR A 193 -0.80 -22.82 -17.55
N GLN A 194 -0.18 -23.98 -17.68
CA GLN A 194 0.35 -24.76 -16.57
C GLN A 194 1.86 -24.86 -16.79
N ASN A 195 2.65 -24.54 -15.79
CA ASN A 195 4.12 -24.51 -15.88
C ASN A 195 4.67 -23.54 -16.95
N GLY A 196 3.96 -22.45 -17.22
CA GLY A 196 4.44 -21.37 -18.08
C GLY A 196 4.46 -21.67 -19.59
N ASN A 197 3.94 -22.82 -20.05
CA ASN A 197 3.96 -23.21 -21.47
C ASN A 197 2.56 -23.33 -22.05
N VAL A 198 2.39 -22.86 -23.29
CA VAL A 198 1.14 -23.01 -24.08
C VAL A 198 1.47 -23.31 -25.53
N LEU A 199 0.76 -24.31 -26.09
CA LEU A 199 0.80 -24.63 -27.52
C LEU A 199 -0.37 -23.94 -28.24
N VAL A 200 -0.07 -23.25 -29.34
CA VAL A 200 -1.05 -22.52 -30.16
C VAL A 200 -0.90 -22.93 -31.62
N SER A 201 -2.01 -23.36 -32.21
CA SER A 201 -2.05 -23.69 -33.64
C SER A 201 -2.01 -22.42 -34.49
N THR A 202 -1.16 -22.41 -35.51
CA THR A 202 -1.01 -21.33 -36.50
C THR A 202 -1.40 -21.81 -37.91
N ASN A 203 -2.08 -22.97 -38.04
CA ASN A 203 -2.45 -23.55 -39.33
C ASN A 203 -3.27 -22.63 -40.23
N ASN A 204 -4.10 -21.77 -39.67
CA ASN A 204 -4.95 -20.84 -40.39
C ASN A 204 -4.24 -19.55 -40.81
N LEU A 205 -2.99 -19.32 -40.37
CA LEU A 205 -2.23 -18.17 -40.76
C LEU A 205 -1.51 -18.40 -42.08
N VAL A 206 -1.48 -17.45 -42.97
CA VAL A 206 -0.70 -17.48 -44.21
C VAL A 206 0.75 -17.07 -43.95
N ASN A 207 1.66 -17.33 -44.93
CA ASN A 207 3.04 -16.90 -44.82
C ASN A 207 3.11 -15.36 -44.60
N GLY A 208 3.89 -14.92 -43.64
CA GLY A 208 3.98 -13.52 -43.31
C GLY A 208 4.54 -13.25 -41.91
N VAL A 209 4.57 -11.96 -41.56
CA VAL A 209 5.04 -11.47 -40.27
C VAL A 209 3.84 -11.07 -39.42
N TYR A 210 3.87 -11.48 -38.18
CA TYR A 210 2.80 -11.26 -37.19
C TYR A 210 3.42 -10.80 -35.86
N PHE A 211 2.56 -10.24 -35.00
CA PHE A 211 2.88 -9.96 -33.61
C PHE A 211 1.98 -10.79 -32.68
N VAL A 212 2.62 -11.57 -31.82
CA VAL A 212 1.96 -12.29 -30.74
C VAL A 212 1.94 -11.40 -29.51
N GLN A 213 0.77 -11.13 -28.99
CA GLN A 213 0.54 -10.29 -27.82
C GLN A 213 -0.12 -11.11 -26.72
N LEU A 214 0.38 -10.98 -25.49
CA LEU A 214 -0.20 -11.61 -24.32
C LEU A 214 -0.44 -10.55 -23.25
N LYS A 215 -1.70 -10.37 -22.84
CA LYS A 215 -2.07 -9.41 -21.82
C LYS A 215 -2.12 -10.08 -20.45
N ILE A 216 -1.22 -9.69 -19.55
CA ILE A 216 -1.12 -10.20 -18.20
C ILE A 216 -1.32 -9.04 -17.22
N ASN A 217 -2.42 -9.06 -16.47
CA ASN A 217 -2.79 -7.95 -15.59
C ASN A 217 -2.82 -6.61 -16.34
N ASN A 218 -1.94 -5.66 -15.97
CA ASN A 218 -1.82 -4.34 -16.58
C ASN A 218 -0.71 -4.26 -17.65
N GLU A 219 -0.01 -5.36 -17.93
CA GLU A 219 1.09 -5.38 -18.89
C GLU A 219 0.73 -6.17 -20.14
N VAL A 220 1.31 -5.76 -21.27
CA VAL A 220 1.19 -6.45 -22.57
C VAL A 220 2.58 -6.88 -23.01
N LEU A 221 2.79 -8.19 -23.11
CA LEU A 221 4.01 -8.76 -23.66
C LEU A 221 3.83 -8.95 -25.16
N VAL A 222 4.85 -8.61 -25.95
CA VAL A 222 4.81 -8.67 -27.41
C VAL A 222 6.02 -9.43 -27.94
N SER A 223 5.80 -10.31 -28.91
CA SER A 223 6.86 -11.01 -29.65
C SER A 223 6.54 -11.02 -31.14
N LYS A 224 7.58 -10.84 -31.97
CA LYS A 224 7.47 -11.02 -33.42
C LYS A 224 7.36 -12.50 -33.76
N LEU A 225 6.51 -12.87 -34.70
CA LEU A 225 6.33 -14.21 -35.23
C LEU A 225 6.42 -14.17 -36.76
N VAL A 226 7.18 -15.08 -37.33
CA VAL A 226 7.23 -15.33 -38.78
C VAL A 226 6.56 -16.66 -39.08
N ILE A 227 5.64 -16.67 -40.02
CA ILE A 227 5.02 -17.92 -40.56
C ILE A 227 5.63 -18.21 -41.91
N GLU A 228 6.14 -19.43 -42.05
CA GLU A 228 6.74 -19.95 -43.28
C GLU A 228 6.35 -21.41 -43.41
N LYS A 229 5.42 -21.69 -44.33
CA LYS A 229 4.86 -23.06 -44.60
C LYS A 229 5.55 -23.68 -45.80
#